data_1f357868222bc45a7c70e2aaaa2823e3
#
_entry.id   1f357868222bc45a7c70e2aaaa2823e3
#
_cell.length_a   1.000
_cell.length_b   1.000
_cell.length_c   1.000
_cell.angle_alpha   90.00
_cell.angle_beta   90.00
_cell.angle_gamma   90.00
#
_symmetry.space_group_name_H-M   'P 1'
#
loop_
_entity.id
_entity.type
_entity.pdbx_description
1 polymer ?
#
loop_
_entity_poly.entity_id
_entity_poly.type
_entity_poly.pdbx_seq_one_letter_code
_entity_poly.pdbx_strand_id
1 'polypeptide(L)'
;MKQSQLYTRTERFAPKDEGTTNAQLLSRAGFIEKLMAGVYNYLPLGILTLRKIERVVREEMNQIGGQEILMAMLHPKENWQTTGGWDKIDVLFKIQSRTEKNYALGQSEEEVVTPLVMR
;
A
#
# COMPACT_ATOMS: atom_id res chain seq x y z
N MET A 1 4.77 9.34 22.74
CA MET A 1 5.78 8.26 22.77
C MET A 1 7.13 8.89 23.03
N LYS A 2 7.94 8.33 23.93
CA LYS A 2 9.29 8.83 24.20
C LYS A 2 10.28 8.11 23.30
N GLN A 3 11.27 8.82 22.76
CA GLN A 3 12.30 8.22 21.88
C GLN A 3 13.07 7.08 22.58
N SER A 4 13.29 7.20 23.88
CA SER A 4 13.96 6.16 24.68
C SER A 4 13.17 4.84 24.81
N GLN A 5 11.90 4.83 24.42
CA GLN A 5 11.02 3.66 24.45
C GLN A 5 10.83 3.02 23.06
N LEU A 6 11.42 3.63 22.02
CA LEU A 6 11.41 3.03 20.69
C LEU A 6 12.35 1.82 20.65
N TYR A 7 11.88 0.70 20.11
CA TYR A 7 12.74 -0.46 19.85
C TYR A 7 13.62 -0.26 18.62
N THR A 8 13.21 0.64 17.72
CA THR A 8 13.93 0.97 16.48
C THR A 8 15.09 1.93 16.77
N ARG A 9 16.18 1.74 16.07
CA ARG A 9 17.39 2.57 16.19
C ARG A 9 17.67 3.27 14.86
N THR A 10 18.34 4.41 14.94
CA THR A 10 18.92 5.05 13.76
C THR A 10 20.20 4.35 13.36
N GLU A 11 20.45 4.26 12.06
CA GLU A 11 21.64 3.64 11.50
C GLU A 11 22.56 4.65 10.82
N ARG A 12 23.86 4.43 10.93
CA ARG A 12 24.85 5.31 10.30
C ARG A 12 24.87 5.17 8.79
N PHE A 13 24.63 3.97 8.28
CA PHE A 13 24.68 3.64 6.86
C PHE A 13 23.31 3.14 6.37
N ALA A 14 22.99 3.46 5.13
CA ALA A 14 21.82 2.90 4.47
C ALA A 14 22.10 1.43 4.07
N PRO A 15 21.04 0.60 3.91
CA PRO A 15 21.18 -0.72 3.30
C PRO A 15 21.83 -0.61 1.93
N LYS A 16 22.77 -1.52 1.63
CA LYS A 16 23.57 -1.46 0.40
C LYS A 16 22.78 -1.61 -0.90
N ASP A 17 21.63 -2.23 -0.80
CA ASP A 17 20.73 -2.53 -1.91
C ASP A 17 19.58 -1.50 -2.09
N GLU A 18 19.65 -0.37 -1.35
CA GLU A 18 18.71 0.74 -1.50
C GLU A 18 19.21 1.76 -2.53
N GLY A 19 18.49 1.86 -3.65
CA GLY A 19 18.85 2.75 -4.76
C GLY A 19 18.33 4.19 -4.64
N THR A 20 17.28 4.43 -3.85
CA THR A 20 16.64 5.74 -3.77
C THR A 20 17.02 6.49 -2.50
N THR A 21 17.32 7.79 -2.62
CA THR A 21 17.67 8.64 -1.49
C THR A 21 16.59 8.65 -0.40
N ASN A 22 15.32 8.65 -0.80
CA ASN A 22 14.19 8.62 0.13
C ASN A 22 14.21 7.36 1.00
N ALA A 23 14.31 6.17 0.39
CA ALA A 23 14.34 4.91 1.12
C ALA A 23 15.60 4.79 2.00
N GLN A 24 16.75 5.27 1.53
CA GLN A 24 17.98 5.34 2.30
C GLN A 24 17.82 6.17 3.58
N LEU A 25 17.24 7.36 3.48
CA LEU A 25 17.03 8.27 4.61
C LEU A 25 16.01 7.71 5.59
N LEU A 26 14.88 7.19 5.10
CA LEU A 26 13.83 6.60 5.94
C LEU A 26 14.32 5.35 6.68
N SER A 27 15.08 4.48 6.03
CA SER A 27 15.67 3.30 6.66
C SER A 27 16.67 3.69 7.74
N ARG A 28 17.59 4.60 7.43
CA ARG A 28 18.58 5.10 8.41
C ARG A 28 17.93 5.77 9.62
N ALA A 29 16.83 6.47 9.42
CA ALA A 29 16.10 7.15 10.50
C ALA A 29 15.19 6.20 11.30
N GLY A 30 15.10 4.92 10.94
CA GLY A 30 14.25 3.95 11.62
C GLY A 30 12.75 4.16 11.39
N PHE A 31 12.37 4.67 10.22
CA PHE A 31 10.98 4.85 9.80
C PHE A 31 10.45 3.63 9.05
N ILE A 32 11.30 3.01 8.25
CA ILE A 32 10.97 1.82 7.48
C ILE A 32 12.09 0.78 7.59
N GLU A 33 11.74 -0.47 7.36
CA GLU A 33 12.66 -1.59 7.22
C GLU A 33 12.31 -2.37 5.96
N LYS A 34 13.29 -2.58 5.10
CA LYS A 34 13.11 -3.33 3.87
C LYS A 34 12.97 -4.81 4.16
N LEU A 35 11.88 -5.41 3.68
CA LEU A 35 11.66 -6.84 3.73
C LEU A 35 12.20 -7.52 2.46
N MET A 36 11.89 -6.94 1.30
CA MET A 36 12.39 -7.35 -0.02
C MET A 36 12.26 -6.18 -1.00
N ALA A 37 12.68 -6.34 -2.24
CA ALA A 37 12.60 -5.31 -3.25
C ALA A 37 11.14 -4.80 -3.42
N GLY A 38 10.94 -3.51 -3.20
CA GLY A 38 9.64 -2.86 -3.27
C GLY A 38 8.70 -3.10 -2.08
N VAL A 39 9.11 -3.89 -1.07
CA VAL A 39 8.27 -4.23 0.10
C VAL A 39 8.96 -3.80 1.40
N TYR A 40 8.27 -3.00 2.19
CA TYR A 40 8.79 -2.39 3.41
C TYR A 40 7.83 -2.56 4.58
N ASN A 41 8.40 -2.79 5.76
CA ASN A 41 7.71 -2.65 7.03
C ASN A 41 7.74 -1.19 7.47
N TYR A 42 6.61 -0.63 7.88
CA TYR A 42 6.58 0.67 8.54
C TYR A 42 6.85 0.50 10.03
N LEU A 43 7.93 1.11 10.50
CA LEU A 43 8.33 1.13 11.90
C LEU A 43 7.54 2.21 12.67
N PRO A 44 7.59 2.29 14.02
CA PRO A 44 6.74 3.19 14.80
C PRO A 44 6.73 4.65 14.35
N LEU A 45 7.87 5.22 13.99
CA LEU A 45 7.94 6.60 13.47
C LEU A 45 7.35 6.71 12.07
N GLY A 46 7.57 5.69 11.23
CA GLY A 46 7.02 5.63 9.88
C GLY A 46 5.50 5.57 9.88
N ILE A 47 4.89 4.68 10.67
CA ILE A 47 3.44 4.58 10.75
C ILE A 47 2.78 5.82 11.36
N LEU A 48 3.44 6.49 12.32
CA LEU A 48 2.94 7.75 12.86
C LEU A 48 2.94 8.86 11.80
N THR A 49 3.97 8.91 10.97
CA THR A 49 4.06 9.88 9.87
C THR A 49 3.02 9.59 8.79
N LEU A 50 2.89 8.32 8.39
CA LEU A 50 1.87 7.88 7.44
C LEU A 50 0.45 8.29 7.89
N ARG A 51 0.10 7.99 9.14
CA ARG A 51 -1.21 8.36 9.71
C ARG A 51 -1.47 9.87 9.75
N LYS A 52 -0.43 10.69 9.89
CA LYS A 52 -0.59 12.15 9.79
C LYS A 52 -0.90 12.59 8.36
N ILE A 53 -0.23 11.99 7.37
CA ILE A 53 -0.50 12.26 5.95
C ILE A 53 -1.92 11.82 5.60
N GLU A 54 -2.29 10.59 5.97
CA GLU A 54 -3.66 10.07 5.79
C GLU A 54 -4.73 10.99 6.38
N ARG A 55 -4.47 11.52 7.58
CA ARG A 55 -5.39 12.45 8.24
C ARG A 55 -5.58 13.73 7.42
N VAL A 56 -4.52 14.34 6.92
CA VAL A 56 -4.60 15.54 6.09
C VAL A 56 -5.41 15.26 4.83
N VAL A 57 -5.11 14.18 4.12
CA VAL A 57 -5.86 13.78 2.92
C VAL A 57 -7.35 13.55 3.26
N ARG A 58 -7.64 12.85 4.35
CA ARG A 58 -9.00 12.57 4.80
C ARG A 58 -9.79 13.84 5.10
N GLU A 59 -9.16 14.79 5.82
CA GLU A 59 -9.76 16.06 6.17
C GLU A 59 -10.13 16.86 4.91
N GLU A 60 -9.21 16.97 3.96
CA GLU A 60 -9.43 17.67 2.68
C GLU A 60 -10.54 17.01 1.82
N MET A 61 -10.51 15.69 1.72
CA MET A 61 -11.52 14.95 0.96
C MET A 61 -12.93 15.06 1.59
N ASN A 62 -13.02 15.04 2.91
CA ASN A 62 -14.28 15.24 3.61
C ASN A 62 -14.85 16.65 3.41
N GLN A 63 -14.00 17.69 3.35
CA GLN A 63 -14.42 19.07 3.13
C GLN A 63 -15.11 19.26 1.77
N ILE A 64 -14.68 18.54 0.75
CA ILE A 64 -15.30 18.58 -0.59
C ILE A 64 -16.49 17.61 -0.74
N GLY A 65 -16.94 16.97 0.35
CA GLY A 65 -18.08 16.06 0.37
C GLY A 65 -17.75 14.62 -0.04
N GLY A 66 -16.47 14.22 -0.03
CA GLY A 66 -16.06 12.85 -0.26
C GLY A 66 -16.58 11.90 0.82
N GLN A 67 -16.89 10.67 0.45
CA GLN A 67 -17.29 9.60 1.37
C GLN A 67 -16.21 8.53 1.40
N GLU A 68 -15.58 8.33 2.56
CA GLU A 68 -14.53 7.33 2.72
C GLU A 68 -15.13 5.93 2.76
N ILE A 69 -14.57 5.03 1.95
CA ILE A 69 -14.89 3.61 1.97
C ILE A 69 -13.59 2.80 2.07
N LEU A 70 -13.69 1.61 2.62
CA LEU A 70 -12.59 0.63 2.63
C LEU A 70 -12.97 -0.53 1.74
N MET A 71 -12.24 -0.68 0.65
CA MET A 71 -12.48 -1.76 -0.32
C MET A 71 -11.55 -2.95 -0.09
N ALA A 72 -11.92 -4.10 -0.64
CA ALA A 72 -11.13 -5.31 -0.54
C ALA A 72 -9.92 -5.23 -1.47
N MET A 73 -8.74 -5.52 -0.95
CA MET A 73 -7.49 -5.59 -1.75
C MET A 73 -7.45 -6.80 -2.69
N LEU A 74 -8.19 -7.85 -2.38
CA LEU A 74 -8.24 -9.07 -3.17
C LEU A 74 -9.48 -9.04 -4.07
N HIS A 75 -9.25 -8.92 -5.36
CA HIS A 75 -10.29 -8.80 -6.38
C HIS A 75 -10.54 -10.12 -7.09
N PRO A 76 -11.80 -10.47 -7.42
CA PRO A 76 -12.10 -11.63 -8.26
C PRO A 76 -11.64 -11.39 -9.70
N LYS A 77 -11.22 -12.45 -10.37
CA LYS A 77 -10.75 -12.41 -11.77
C LYS A 77 -11.76 -11.75 -12.71
N GLU A 78 -13.03 -12.00 -12.47
CA GLU A 78 -14.16 -11.56 -13.30
C GLU A 78 -14.20 -10.03 -13.45
N ASN A 79 -13.91 -9.28 -12.38
CA ASN A 79 -13.86 -7.83 -12.43
C ASN A 79 -12.79 -7.34 -13.42
N TRP A 80 -11.61 -7.93 -13.37
CA TRP A 80 -10.49 -7.63 -14.25
C TRP A 80 -10.71 -8.07 -15.69
N GLN A 81 -11.45 -9.15 -15.90
CA GLN A 81 -11.83 -9.60 -17.24
C GLN A 81 -12.80 -8.64 -17.91
N THR A 82 -13.73 -8.05 -17.16
CA THR A 82 -14.70 -7.08 -17.68
C THR A 82 -14.01 -5.86 -18.30
N THR A 83 -12.93 -5.39 -17.71
CA THR A 83 -12.13 -4.26 -18.23
C THR A 83 -11.05 -4.70 -19.22
N GLY A 84 -10.81 -6.02 -19.33
CA GLY A 84 -9.72 -6.60 -20.11
C GLY A 84 -8.35 -6.49 -19.44
N GLY A 85 -8.29 -6.00 -18.21
CA GLY A 85 -7.05 -5.83 -17.44
C GLY A 85 -6.38 -7.13 -17.08
N TRP A 86 -7.17 -8.22 -16.93
CA TRP A 86 -6.61 -9.52 -16.58
C TRP A 86 -5.50 -10.00 -17.52
N ASP A 87 -5.65 -9.81 -18.83
CA ASP A 87 -4.71 -10.29 -19.82
C ASP A 87 -3.74 -9.21 -20.32
N LYS A 88 -4.11 -7.93 -20.16
CA LYS A 88 -3.32 -6.80 -20.67
C LYS A 88 -2.31 -6.23 -19.67
N ILE A 89 -2.53 -6.43 -18.36
CA ILE A 89 -1.68 -5.86 -17.34
C ILE A 89 -0.65 -6.90 -16.88
N ASP A 90 0.57 -6.80 -17.37
CA ASP A 90 1.66 -7.74 -17.09
C ASP A 90 2.06 -7.77 -15.61
N VAL A 91 1.98 -6.60 -14.94
CA VAL A 91 2.38 -6.44 -13.52
C VAL A 91 1.27 -6.78 -12.53
N LEU A 92 0.10 -7.20 -13.00
CA LEU A 92 -1.01 -7.61 -12.15
C LEU A 92 -0.63 -8.85 -11.32
N PHE A 93 -0.66 -8.71 -9.99
CA PHE A 93 -0.33 -9.82 -9.11
C PHE A 93 -1.50 -10.81 -9.03
N LYS A 94 -1.40 -11.90 -9.78
CA LYS A 94 -2.43 -12.95 -9.88
C LYS A 94 -2.19 -14.04 -8.86
N ILE A 95 -3.25 -14.48 -8.19
CA ILE A 95 -3.23 -15.51 -7.16
C ILE A 95 -4.25 -16.59 -7.52
N GLN A 96 -3.87 -17.85 -7.43
CA GLN A 96 -4.78 -18.98 -7.52
C GLN A 96 -5.01 -19.59 -6.14
N SER A 97 -6.28 -19.79 -5.77
CA SER A 97 -6.64 -20.45 -4.52
C SER A 97 -6.51 -21.97 -4.62
N ARG A 98 -6.55 -22.65 -3.49
CA ARG A 98 -6.59 -24.14 -3.45
C ARG A 98 -7.83 -24.74 -4.13
N THR A 99 -8.89 -23.94 -4.31
CA THR A 99 -10.14 -24.34 -4.99
C THR A 99 -10.14 -23.87 -6.46
N GLU A 100 -8.97 -23.64 -7.05
CA GLU A 100 -8.76 -23.22 -8.45
C GLU A 100 -9.40 -21.88 -8.84
N LYS A 101 -9.93 -21.14 -7.87
CA LYS A 101 -10.40 -19.77 -8.12
C LYS A 101 -9.23 -18.82 -8.29
N ASN A 102 -9.36 -17.91 -9.23
CA ASN A 102 -8.34 -16.91 -9.55
C ASN A 102 -8.72 -15.54 -9.01
N TYR A 103 -7.75 -14.85 -8.44
CA TYR A 103 -7.86 -13.53 -7.86
C TYR A 103 -6.67 -12.67 -8.31
N ALA A 104 -6.81 -11.35 -8.11
CA ALA A 104 -5.69 -10.42 -8.23
C ALA A 104 -5.62 -9.53 -6.99
N LEU A 105 -4.42 -9.08 -6.63
CA LEU A 105 -4.27 -7.92 -5.75
C LEU A 105 -4.56 -6.67 -6.58
N GLY A 106 -5.48 -5.82 -6.11
CA GLY A 106 -5.82 -4.58 -6.79
C GLY A 106 -4.61 -3.65 -6.90
N GLN A 107 -4.33 -3.20 -8.11
CA GLN A 107 -3.39 -2.09 -8.34
C GLN A 107 -4.08 -0.75 -8.14
N SER A 108 -5.36 -0.73 -8.42
CA SER A 108 -6.28 0.36 -8.25
C SER A 108 -7.65 -0.23 -7.92
N GLU A 109 -8.60 0.60 -7.54
CA GLU A 109 -9.88 0.14 -7.03
C GLU A 109 -11.05 0.37 -8.03
N GLU A 110 -10.75 0.77 -9.27
CA GLU A 110 -11.78 1.04 -10.30
C GLU A 110 -12.61 -0.20 -10.62
N GLU A 111 -12.00 -1.38 -10.65
CA GLU A 111 -12.67 -2.66 -10.92
C GLU A 111 -13.64 -3.07 -9.80
N VAL A 112 -13.54 -2.43 -8.63
CA VAL A 112 -14.41 -2.69 -7.48
C VAL A 112 -15.38 -1.54 -7.24
N VAL A 113 -14.89 -0.29 -7.25
CA VAL A 113 -15.72 0.88 -6.96
C VAL A 113 -16.75 1.14 -8.06
N THR A 114 -16.39 0.91 -9.32
CA THR A 114 -17.32 1.15 -10.44
C THR A 114 -18.59 0.28 -10.32
N PRO A 115 -18.52 -1.05 -10.16
CA PRO A 115 -19.71 -1.86 -9.93
C PRO A 115 -20.47 -1.50 -8.64
N LEU A 116 -19.76 -1.05 -7.60
CA LEU A 116 -20.36 -0.64 -6.34
C LEU A 116 -21.25 0.58 -6.50
N VAL A 117 -20.83 1.58 -7.28
CA VAL A 117 -21.56 2.83 -7.51
C VAL A 117 -22.71 2.66 -8.53
N MET A 118 -22.63 1.64 -9.39
CA MET A 118 -23.66 1.36 -10.41
C MET A 118 -24.86 0.57 -9.89
N ARG A 119 -24.94 0.24 -8.61
CA ARG A 119 -26.04 -0.53 -7.99
C ARG A 119 -27.32 0.25 -7.82
#